data_8e80cef1b0adc214aaf0c71397df7541
#
_entry.id   8e80cef1b0adc214aaf0c71397df7541
#
_cell.length_a   1.000
_cell.length_b   1.000
_cell.length_c   1.000
_cell.angle_alpha   90.00
_cell.angle_beta   90.00
_cell.angle_gamma   90.00
#
_symmetry.space_group_name_H-M   'P 1'
#
loop_
_entity.id
_entity.type
_entity.pdbx_description
1 polymer ?
#
loop_
_entity_poly.entity_id
_entity_poly.type
_entity_poly.pdbx_seq_one_letter_code
_entity_poly.pdbx_strand_id
1 'polypeptide(L)'
;GDVYKRQTFAGTSGSPRDYTEFPAQILEHWPAEPEMLEIYAHHYQTGEVIPTELVERMRVAANHNQGFATTEYIAASLLDLRWHMLSSAEAAQITDARAFEKEILEGYGLIPEIEPRYRSQYFSHIFASPSGYSAGYYAYLWSEILDSDGFAAFKQAENIFDPEVAARLKKWVYESGGLREADELYRNFRGQDPSIEPLLEGRGFAVDEGDET
;
A
#
# COMPACT_ATOMS: atom_id res chain seq x y z
N GLY A 1 16.80 12.48 -7.07
CA GLY A 1 15.44 12.93 -7.23
C GLY A 1 15.08 13.62 -8.55
N ASP A 2 16.03 13.92 -9.45
CA ASP A 2 15.73 14.80 -10.59
C ASP A 2 15.56 14.11 -11.95
N VAL A 3 15.87 12.83 -12.06
CA VAL A 3 15.66 12.09 -13.32
C VAL A 3 14.17 11.92 -13.59
N TYR A 4 13.38 11.69 -12.57
CA TYR A 4 11.93 11.60 -12.61
C TYR A 4 11.23 12.88 -13.17
N LYS A 5 11.87 14.04 -13.01
CA LYS A 5 11.35 15.33 -13.49
C LYS A 5 11.84 15.74 -14.89
N ARG A 6 12.76 14.98 -15.50
CA ARG A 6 13.41 15.36 -16.77
C ARG A 6 12.83 14.69 -18.00
N GLN A 7 11.85 13.82 -17.85
CA GLN A 7 11.21 13.11 -18.95
C GLN A 7 9.91 13.79 -19.36
N THR A 8 9.55 13.68 -20.62
CA THR A 8 8.30 14.22 -21.17
C THR A 8 7.05 13.64 -20.44
N PHE A 9 7.16 12.42 -19.93
CA PHE A 9 6.13 11.72 -19.17
C PHE A 9 6.52 11.54 -17.70
N ALA A 10 7.24 12.51 -17.13
CA ALA A 10 7.70 12.45 -15.74
C ALA A 10 6.55 12.75 -14.76
N GLY A 11 6.72 12.26 -13.54
CA GLY A 11 5.77 12.45 -12.45
C GLY A 11 4.63 11.43 -12.46
N THR A 12 3.63 11.68 -11.61
CA THR A 12 2.50 10.78 -11.40
C THR A 12 1.47 10.81 -12.53
N SER A 13 1.51 11.82 -13.40
CA SER A 13 0.51 12.00 -14.47
C SER A 13 0.55 10.94 -15.57
N GLY A 14 1.65 10.21 -15.70
CA GLY A 14 1.83 9.12 -16.67
C GLY A 14 1.75 7.72 -16.06
N SER A 15 1.54 7.61 -14.75
CA SER A 15 1.48 6.33 -14.04
C SER A 15 0.04 5.97 -13.67
N PRO A 16 -0.34 4.68 -13.73
CA PRO A 16 -1.61 4.22 -13.21
C PRO A 16 -1.77 4.60 -11.74
N ARG A 17 -3.03 4.84 -11.30
CA ARG A 17 -3.33 5.25 -9.94
C ARG A 17 -2.81 4.26 -8.90
N ASP A 18 -2.99 2.98 -9.16
CA ASP A 18 -2.60 1.87 -8.29
C ASP A 18 -1.10 1.55 -8.28
N TYR A 19 -0.31 2.24 -9.11
CA TYR A 19 1.16 2.19 -9.08
C TYR A 19 1.79 3.44 -8.47
N THR A 20 1.00 4.50 -8.32
CA THR A 20 1.50 5.84 -7.97
C THR A 20 2.17 5.89 -6.58
N GLU A 21 1.64 5.14 -5.61
CA GLU A 21 2.13 5.16 -4.22
C GLU A 21 3.32 4.20 -4.00
N PHE A 22 3.48 3.18 -4.86
CA PHE A 22 4.54 2.17 -4.73
C PHE A 22 5.95 2.75 -4.57
N PRO A 23 6.41 3.74 -5.39
CA PRO A 23 7.76 4.27 -5.28
C PRO A 23 8.05 4.96 -3.94
N ALA A 24 7.02 5.46 -3.26
CA ALA A 24 7.16 6.07 -1.93
C ALA A 24 7.05 5.00 -0.83
N GLN A 25 6.02 4.17 -0.88
CA GLN A 25 5.73 3.16 0.13
C GLN A 25 6.87 2.15 0.30
N ILE A 26 7.54 1.73 -0.79
CA ILE A 26 8.66 0.79 -0.66
C ILE A 26 9.78 1.32 0.24
N LEU A 27 9.97 2.65 0.32
CA LEU A 27 10.99 3.25 1.18
C LEU A 27 10.63 3.21 2.66
N GLU A 28 9.35 2.99 3.00
CA GLU A 28 8.86 2.93 4.37
C GLU A 28 9.28 1.64 5.10
N HIS A 29 9.74 0.62 4.36
CA HIS A 29 10.23 -0.63 4.98
C HIS A 29 11.56 -0.44 5.70
N TRP A 30 12.51 0.32 5.12
CA TRP A 30 13.87 0.47 5.69
C TRP A 30 13.91 1.02 7.11
N PRO A 31 13.14 2.06 7.49
CA PRO A 31 13.23 2.66 8.82
C PRO A 31 13.00 1.71 10.00
N ALA A 32 12.32 0.59 9.78
CA ALA A 32 12.04 -0.40 10.81
C ALA A 32 13.05 -1.57 10.85
N GLU A 33 13.96 -1.64 9.87
CA GLU A 33 14.94 -2.71 9.80
C GLU A 33 16.10 -2.50 10.79
N PRO A 34 16.58 -3.57 11.43
CA PRO A 34 17.65 -3.47 12.44
C PRO A 34 18.88 -2.76 11.93
N GLU A 35 19.35 -3.08 10.73
CA GLU A 35 20.53 -2.49 10.11
C GLU A 35 20.37 -0.98 9.90
N MET A 36 19.15 -0.54 9.62
CA MET A 36 18.85 0.88 9.45
C MET A 36 18.73 1.59 10.82
N LEU A 37 18.12 0.91 11.79
CA LEU A 37 18.00 1.41 13.17
C LEU A 37 19.38 1.60 13.82
N GLU A 38 20.34 0.73 13.54
CA GLU A 38 21.72 0.90 13.98
C GLU A 38 22.39 2.17 13.44
N ILE A 39 21.97 2.65 12.28
CA ILE A 39 22.52 3.86 11.66
C ILE A 39 21.96 5.15 12.27
N TYR A 40 20.67 5.19 12.60
CA TYR A 40 20.04 6.47 12.97
C TYR A 40 19.35 6.47 14.34
N ALA A 41 18.96 5.31 14.89
CA ALA A 41 18.17 5.25 16.12
C ALA A 41 19.05 5.28 17.36
N HIS A 42 19.67 6.43 17.62
CA HIS A 42 20.53 6.66 18.77
C HIS A 42 19.85 7.49 19.85
N HIS A 43 20.10 7.16 21.10
CA HIS A 43 19.62 7.96 22.23
C HIS A 43 20.24 9.37 22.21
N TYR A 44 19.41 10.38 22.24
CA TYR A 44 19.81 11.78 21.99
C TYR A 44 20.83 12.36 23.00
N GLN A 45 20.99 11.76 24.19
CA GLN A 45 21.97 12.19 25.20
C GLN A 45 23.17 11.26 25.27
N THR A 46 22.93 9.92 25.26
CA THR A 46 24.00 8.94 25.49
C THR A 46 24.66 8.47 24.19
N GLY A 47 24.00 8.61 23.05
CA GLY A 47 24.45 8.09 21.75
C GLY A 47 24.33 6.55 21.62
N GLU A 48 23.74 5.87 22.59
CA GLU A 48 23.53 4.43 22.55
C GLU A 48 22.47 4.08 21.50
N VAL A 49 22.71 3.00 20.75
CA VAL A 49 21.75 2.46 19.78
C VAL A 49 20.50 1.97 20.50
N ILE A 50 19.35 2.06 19.84
CA ILE A 50 18.07 1.54 20.37
C ILE A 50 18.21 0.08 20.82
N PRO A 51 17.75 -0.30 22.02
CA PRO A 51 17.84 -1.68 22.50
C PRO A 51 17.05 -2.66 21.60
N THR A 52 17.63 -3.80 21.26
CA THR A 52 17.00 -4.85 20.46
C THR A 52 15.65 -5.30 21.03
N GLU A 53 15.55 -5.40 22.37
CA GLU A 53 14.28 -5.73 23.04
C GLU A 53 13.16 -4.71 22.73
N LEU A 54 13.52 -3.43 22.64
CA LEU A 54 12.54 -2.40 22.30
C LEU A 54 12.10 -2.52 20.83
N VAL A 55 13.02 -2.81 19.93
CA VAL A 55 12.71 -3.06 18.49
C VAL A 55 11.75 -4.24 18.35
N GLU A 56 12.00 -5.33 19.06
CA GLU A 56 11.13 -6.50 19.03
C GLU A 56 9.72 -6.19 19.58
N ARG A 57 9.64 -5.44 20.66
CA ARG A 57 8.35 -4.98 21.20
C ARG A 57 7.60 -4.08 20.21
N MET A 58 8.30 -3.24 19.46
CA MET A 58 7.70 -2.41 18.42
C MET A 58 7.13 -3.27 17.28
N ARG A 59 7.84 -4.33 16.85
CA ARG A 59 7.35 -5.28 15.83
C ARG A 59 6.08 -5.99 16.28
N VAL A 60 6.07 -6.51 17.51
CA VAL A 60 4.87 -7.15 18.07
C VAL A 60 3.70 -6.16 18.16
N ALA A 61 3.97 -4.92 18.57
CA ALA A 61 2.95 -3.88 18.65
C ALA A 61 2.39 -3.47 17.27
N ALA A 62 3.22 -3.48 16.22
CA ALA A 62 2.79 -3.15 14.87
C ALA A 62 1.73 -4.12 14.33
N ASN A 63 1.76 -5.39 14.74
CA ASN A 63 0.79 -6.40 14.33
C ASN A 63 -0.50 -6.40 15.18
N HIS A 64 -0.55 -5.55 16.22
CA HIS A 64 -1.75 -5.48 17.07
C HIS A 64 -2.93 -4.88 16.30
N ASN A 65 -4.06 -5.59 16.32
CA ASN A 65 -5.30 -5.17 15.63
C ASN A 65 -5.18 -4.99 14.10
N GLN A 66 -4.24 -5.66 13.43
CA GLN A 66 -4.12 -5.60 11.96
C GLN A 66 -5.38 -6.07 11.24
N GLY A 67 -6.11 -7.05 11.78
CA GLY A 67 -7.41 -7.46 11.23
C GLY A 67 -8.42 -6.32 11.22
N PHE A 68 -8.51 -5.54 12.30
CA PHE A 68 -9.36 -4.35 12.36
C PHE A 68 -8.93 -3.30 11.33
N ALA A 69 -7.67 -2.89 11.36
CA ALA A 69 -7.14 -1.85 10.47
C ALA A 69 -7.30 -2.21 8.98
N THR A 70 -7.05 -3.47 8.63
CA THR A 70 -7.22 -3.97 7.27
C THR A 70 -8.68 -3.98 6.85
N THR A 71 -9.59 -4.43 7.73
CA THR A 71 -11.02 -4.49 7.44
C THR A 71 -11.63 -3.10 7.26
N GLU A 72 -11.33 -2.12 8.12
CA GLU A 72 -11.84 -0.74 7.97
C GLU A 72 -11.39 -0.08 6.67
N TYR A 73 -10.14 -0.37 6.24
CA TYR A 73 -9.59 0.12 4.97
C TYR A 73 -10.28 -0.53 3.76
N ILE A 74 -10.41 -1.87 3.78
CA ILE A 74 -11.08 -2.61 2.69
C ILE A 74 -12.54 -2.18 2.59
N ALA A 75 -13.23 -2.00 3.71
CA ALA A 75 -14.61 -1.52 3.74
C ALA A 75 -14.75 -0.15 3.03
N ALA A 76 -13.83 0.78 3.29
CA ALA A 76 -13.80 2.07 2.60
C ALA A 76 -13.52 1.92 1.10
N SER A 77 -12.61 1.02 0.71
CA SER A 77 -12.30 0.76 -0.70
C SER A 77 -13.47 0.13 -1.47
N LEU A 78 -14.17 -0.81 -0.85
CA LEU A 78 -15.38 -1.42 -1.42
C LEU A 78 -16.51 -0.41 -1.53
N LEU A 79 -16.67 0.46 -0.55
CA LEU A 79 -17.65 1.53 -0.57
C LEU A 79 -17.37 2.54 -1.70
N ASP A 80 -16.10 2.92 -1.92
CA ASP A 80 -15.69 3.73 -3.05
C ASP A 80 -16.11 3.10 -4.39
N LEU A 81 -15.74 1.84 -4.61
CA LEU A 81 -16.10 1.11 -5.82
C LEU A 81 -17.63 1.09 -6.02
N ARG A 82 -18.40 0.83 -4.98
CA ARG A 82 -19.87 0.77 -5.08
C ARG A 82 -20.48 2.11 -5.44
N TRP A 83 -20.01 3.23 -4.87
CA TRP A 83 -20.45 4.56 -5.26
C TRP A 83 -20.19 4.85 -6.75
N HIS A 84 -19.03 4.46 -7.25
CA HIS A 84 -18.62 4.77 -8.62
C HIS A 84 -19.06 3.74 -9.69
N MET A 85 -19.65 2.64 -9.27
CA MET A 85 -20.33 1.69 -10.17
C MET A 85 -21.79 2.06 -10.45
N LEU A 86 -22.37 3.02 -9.72
CA LEU A 86 -23.73 3.46 -9.94
C LEU A 86 -23.87 4.21 -11.28
N SER A 87 -24.93 3.88 -12.02
CA SER A 87 -25.39 4.75 -13.10
C SER A 87 -25.98 6.05 -12.53
N SER A 88 -26.06 7.09 -13.34
CA SER A 88 -26.70 8.35 -12.94
C SER A 88 -28.15 8.17 -12.47
N ALA A 89 -28.86 7.20 -13.05
CA ALA A 89 -30.25 6.90 -12.67
C ALA A 89 -30.31 6.23 -11.27
N GLU A 90 -29.42 5.31 -10.99
CA GLU A 90 -29.33 4.66 -9.67
C GLU A 90 -28.90 5.66 -8.59
N ALA A 91 -27.86 6.46 -8.88
CA ALA A 91 -27.37 7.48 -7.95
C ALA A 91 -28.46 8.50 -7.56
N ALA A 92 -29.32 8.88 -8.53
CA ALA A 92 -30.44 9.79 -8.28
C ALA A 92 -31.53 9.22 -7.35
N GLN A 93 -31.59 7.90 -7.15
CA GLN A 93 -32.52 7.24 -6.23
C GLN A 93 -32.00 7.20 -4.78
N ILE A 94 -30.71 7.44 -4.57
CA ILE A 94 -30.13 7.40 -3.24
C ILE A 94 -30.39 8.71 -2.53
N THR A 95 -31.34 8.70 -1.61
CA THR A 95 -31.73 9.86 -0.80
C THR A 95 -31.06 9.87 0.59
N ASP A 96 -30.56 8.74 1.03
CA ASP A 96 -29.83 8.56 2.29
C ASP A 96 -28.53 7.81 2.08
N ALA A 97 -27.42 8.55 2.09
CA ALA A 97 -26.08 7.98 1.90
C ALA A 97 -25.67 7.02 3.03
N ARG A 98 -26.20 7.18 4.26
CA ARG A 98 -25.91 6.27 5.37
C ARG A 98 -26.62 4.94 5.21
N ALA A 99 -27.87 4.98 4.76
CA ALA A 99 -28.63 3.77 4.47
C ALA A 99 -27.97 2.97 3.35
N PHE A 100 -27.55 3.64 2.28
CA PHE A 100 -26.81 3.02 1.17
C PHE A 100 -25.50 2.38 1.65
N GLU A 101 -24.67 3.14 2.39
CA GLU A 101 -23.41 2.67 2.96
C GLU A 101 -23.61 1.41 3.82
N LYS A 102 -24.60 1.45 4.71
CA LYS A 102 -24.92 0.33 5.59
C LYS A 102 -25.32 -0.91 4.80
N GLU A 103 -26.23 -0.78 3.84
CA GLU A 103 -26.68 -1.88 2.98
C GLU A 103 -25.50 -2.54 2.24
N ILE A 104 -24.61 -1.72 1.66
CA ILE A 104 -23.47 -2.22 0.93
C ILE A 104 -22.50 -2.98 1.84
N LEU A 105 -22.14 -2.40 2.97
CA LEU A 105 -21.12 -2.98 3.86
C LEU A 105 -21.64 -4.21 4.59
N GLU A 106 -22.91 -4.24 4.99
CA GLU A 106 -23.56 -5.44 5.53
C GLU A 106 -23.64 -6.55 4.46
N GLY A 107 -23.89 -6.18 3.19
CA GLY A 107 -23.87 -7.11 2.07
C GLY A 107 -22.49 -7.76 1.81
N TYR A 108 -21.40 -7.09 2.16
CA TYR A 108 -20.05 -7.65 2.17
C TYR A 108 -19.68 -8.37 3.47
N GLY A 109 -20.58 -8.44 4.45
CA GLY A 109 -20.37 -9.12 5.71
C GLY A 109 -19.60 -8.32 6.75
N LEU A 110 -19.52 -6.99 6.61
CA LEU A 110 -18.91 -6.15 7.63
C LEU A 110 -19.68 -6.27 8.95
N ILE A 111 -18.97 -6.60 10.02
CA ILE A 111 -19.53 -6.72 11.36
C ILE A 111 -19.84 -5.33 11.94
N PRO A 112 -20.85 -5.19 12.81
CA PRO A 112 -21.30 -3.88 13.29
C PRO A 112 -20.29 -3.14 14.19
N GLU A 113 -19.29 -3.83 14.70
CA GLU A 113 -18.22 -3.27 15.53
C GLU A 113 -17.13 -2.55 14.72
N ILE A 114 -17.11 -2.74 13.38
CA ILE A 114 -16.16 -2.09 12.50
C ILE A 114 -16.90 -1.11 11.58
N GLU A 115 -16.45 0.13 11.61
CA GLU A 115 -16.89 1.14 10.64
C GLU A 115 -15.83 1.29 9.54
N PRO A 116 -16.22 1.69 8.30
CA PRO A 116 -15.25 1.97 7.27
C PRO A 116 -14.38 3.16 7.67
N ARG A 117 -13.12 3.16 7.30
CA ARG A 117 -12.15 4.23 7.60
C ARG A 117 -12.66 5.62 7.23
N TYR A 118 -13.44 5.72 6.17
CA TYR A 118 -14.15 6.93 5.75
C TYR A 118 -15.63 6.62 5.50
N ARG A 119 -16.49 7.44 6.08
CA ARG A 119 -17.93 7.43 5.83
C ARG A 119 -18.23 8.27 4.59
N SER A 120 -19.24 7.91 3.83
CA SER A 120 -19.64 8.56 2.57
C SER A 120 -19.73 10.08 2.67
N GLN A 121 -20.19 10.62 3.81
CA GLN A 121 -20.43 12.06 3.99
C GLN A 121 -19.16 12.91 4.07
N TYR A 122 -18.00 12.32 4.37
CA TYR A 122 -16.73 13.05 4.47
C TYR A 122 -15.58 12.37 3.72
N PHE A 123 -15.88 11.46 2.82
CA PHE A 123 -14.89 10.75 2.02
C PHE A 123 -14.35 11.64 0.89
N SER A 124 -13.65 12.71 1.25
CA SER A 124 -13.15 13.68 0.30
C SER A 124 -12.21 13.12 -0.77
N HIS A 125 -11.46 12.04 -0.45
CA HIS A 125 -10.58 11.37 -1.39
C HIS A 125 -11.29 10.99 -2.69
N ILE A 126 -12.53 10.50 -2.60
CA ILE A 126 -13.26 9.94 -3.73
C ILE A 126 -14.27 10.93 -4.34
N PHE A 127 -14.66 12.00 -3.63
CA PHE A 127 -15.68 12.94 -4.08
C PHE A 127 -15.16 14.36 -4.36
N ALA A 128 -13.94 14.71 -3.94
CA ALA A 128 -13.42 16.07 -4.11
C ALA A 128 -13.08 16.42 -5.56
N SER A 129 -12.73 15.45 -6.39
CA SER A 129 -12.33 15.67 -7.78
C SER A 129 -12.49 14.39 -8.60
N PRO A 130 -12.98 14.51 -9.87
CA PRO A 130 -13.02 13.36 -10.78
C PRO A 130 -11.63 12.76 -11.09
N SER A 131 -10.58 13.57 -10.97
CA SER A 131 -9.18 13.13 -11.12
C SER A 131 -8.53 12.69 -9.82
N GLY A 132 -9.29 12.65 -8.71
CA GLY A 132 -8.83 12.16 -7.41
C GLY A 132 -8.80 10.63 -7.34
N TYR A 133 -9.33 10.10 -6.24
CA TYR A 133 -9.39 8.66 -5.97
C TYR A 133 -10.75 8.03 -6.29
N SER A 134 -11.54 8.60 -7.20
CA SER A 134 -12.83 8.03 -7.61
C SER A 134 -12.64 6.63 -8.18
N ALA A 135 -13.26 5.62 -7.58
CA ALA A 135 -13.03 4.19 -7.82
C ALA A 135 -11.55 3.77 -7.71
N GLY A 136 -10.75 4.51 -6.96
CA GLY A 136 -9.31 4.34 -6.88
C GLY A 136 -8.74 4.30 -5.47
N TYR A 137 -9.57 4.28 -4.41
CA TYR A 137 -9.08 4.25 -3.04
C TYR A 137 -8.36 2.94 -2.70
N TYR A 138 -8.66 1.85 -3.39
CA TYR A 138 -7.96 0.56 -3.28
C TYR A 138 -6.46 0.67 -3.63
N ALA A 139 -6.05 1.74 -4.32
CA ALA A 139 -4.70 1.92 -4.86
C ALA A 139 -3.60 1.85 -3.78
N TYR A 140 -3.87 2.32 -2.57
CA TYR A 140 -2.90 2.23 -1.47
C TYR A 140 -2.59 0.78 -1.08
N LEU A 141 -3.63 -0.06 -0.98
CA LEU A 141 -3.45 -1.48 -0.66
C LEU A 141 -2.75 -2.23 -1.80
N TRP A 142 -3.12 -1.91 -3.05
CA TRP A 142 -2.46 -2.51 -4.21
C TRP A 142 -0.97 -2.12 -4.26
N SER A 143 -0.66 -0.85 -4.04
CA SER A 143 0.72 -0.39 -3.95
C SER A 143 1.48 -1.02 -2.78
N GLU A 144 0.79 -1.31 -1.66
CA GLU A 144 1.37 -1.99 -0.49
C GLU A 144 1.70 -3.47 -0.80
N ILE A 145 0.93 -4.13 -1.66
CA ILE A 145 1.30 -5.45 -2.19
C ILE A 145 2.60 -5.34 -3.00
N LEU A 146 2.69 -4.33 -3.87
CA LEU A 146 3.87 -4.12 -4.70
C LEU A 146 5.11 -3.77 -3.86
N ASP A 147 4.96 -2.93 -2.84
CA ASP A 147 6.09 -2.49 -2.01
C ASP A 147 6.60 -3.62 -1.11
N SER A 148 5.71 -4.39 -0.50
CA SER A 148 6.07 -5.51 0.36
C SER A 148 6.79 -6.61 -0.42
N ASP A 149 6.26 -7.03 -1.58
CA ASP A 149 6.95 -7.99 -2.45
C ASP A 149 8.23 -7.36 -3.07
N GLY A 150 8.19 -6.08 -3.41
CA GLY A 150 9.37 -5.35 -3.89
C GLY A 150 10.50 -5.31 -2.86
N PHE A 151 10.18 -5.05 -1.59
CA PHE A 151 11.16 -5.08 -0.50
C PHE A 151 11.67 -6.50 -0.21
N ALA A 152 10.83 -7.53 -0.42
CA ALA A 152 11.26 -8.92 -0.30
C ALA A 152 12.44 -9.26 -1.23
N ALA A 153 12.64 -8.55 -2.35
CA ALA A 153 13.83 -8.72 -3.18
C ALA A 153 15.14 -8.40 -2.43
N PHE A 154 15.13 -7.39 -1.56
CA PHE A 154 16.28 -7.03 -0.72
C PHE A 154 16.47 -8.05 0.41
N LYS A 155 15.39 -8.56 0.99
CA LYS A 155 15.46 -9.65 1.98
C LYS A 155 16.04 -10.92 1.37
N GLN A 156 15.65 -11.28 0.14
CA GLN A 156 16.16 -12.44 -0.59
C GLN A 156 17.66 -12.31 -0.97
N ALA A 157 18.15 -11.07 -1.13
CA ALA A 157 19.58 -10.80 -1.34
C ALA A 157 20.38 -10.86 -0.02
N GLU A 158 19.74 -11.13 1.12
CA GLU A 158 20.34 -11.16 2.46
C GLU A 158 21.08 -9.83 2.81
N ASN A 159 20.74 -8.75 2.14
CA ASN A 159 21.29 -7.43 2.36
C ASN A 159 20.30 -6.35 1.94
N ILE A 160 19.71 -5.66 2.89
CA ILE A 160 18.73 -4.60 2.62
C ILE A 160 19.34 -3.40 1.85
N PHE A 161 20.63 -3.32 1.72
CA PHE A 161 21.38 -2.32 0.93
C PHE A 161 22.02 -2.91 -0.32
N ASP A 162 21.55 -4.04 -0.81
CA ASP A 162 22.13 -4.70 -1.97
C ASP A 162 22.16 -3.75 -3.19
N PRO A 163 23.36 -3.48 -3.77
CA PRO A 163 23.50 -2.50 -4.83
C PRO A 163 22.89 -2.93 -6.17
N GLU A 164 22.77 -4.23 -6.43
CA GLU A 164 22.18 -4.73 -7.67
C GLU A 164 20.68 -4.63 -7.64
N VAL A 165 20.04 -4.99 -6.52
CA VAL A 165 18.61 -4.78 -6.31
C VAL A 165 18.28 -3.29 -6.34
N ALA A 166 19.07 -2.46 -5.65
CA ALA A 166 18.93 -1.01 -5.65
C ALA A 166 19.07 -0.39 -7.05
N ALA A 167 19.98 -0.87 -7.86
CA ALA A 167 20.16 -0.42 -9.25
C ALA A 167 18.95 -0.79 -10.12
N ARG A 168 18.35 -1.98 -9.94
CA ARG A 168 17.12 -2.37 -10.62
C ARG A 168 15.94 -1.51 -10.18
N LEU A 169 15.74 -1.31 -8.86
CA LEU A 169 14.72 -0.43 -8.31
C LEU A 169 14.85 0.99 -8.88
N LYS A 170 16.05 1.56 -8.83
CA LYS A 170 16.33 2.88 -9.39
C LYS A 170 15.95 2.95 -10.87
N LYS A 171 16.43 2.02 -11.68
CA LYS A 171 16.25 2.01 -13.13
C LYS A 171 14.79 1.85 -13.54
N TRP A 172 14.09 0.87 -12.95
CA TRP A 172 12.80 0.44 -13.45
C TRP A 172 11.61 1.10 -12.72
N VAL A 173 11.81 1.58 -11.49
CA VAL A 173 10.77 2.25 -10.72
C VAL A 173 10.96 3.77 -10.73
N TYR A 174 12.14 4.28 -10.34
CA TYR A 174 12.34 5.71 -10.18
C TYR A 174 12.71 6.47 -11.45
N GLU A 175 13.43 5.87 -12.36
CA GLU A 175 13.92 6.55 -13.57
C GLU A 175 12.98 6.40 -14.76
N SER A 176 12.14 5.38 -14.78
CA SER A 176 11.30 5.04 -15.93
C SER A 176 10.06 5.92 -16.07
N GLY A 177 9.52 6.46 -14.96
CA GLY A 177 8.27 7.24 -15.01
C GLY A 177 7.15 6.48 -15.75
N GLY A 178 6.40 7.17 -16.59
CA GLY A 178 5.33 6.58 -17.42
C GLY A 178 5.78 6.12 -18.81
N LEU A 179 7.03 5.70 -19.00
CA LEU A 179 7.55 5.29 -20.31
C LEU A 179 7.09 3.91 -20.76
N ARG A 180 6.65 3.08 -19.83
CA ARG A 180 6.20 1.71 -20.05
C ARG A 180 5.00 1.41 -19.16
N GLU A 181 4.29 0.33 -19.44
CA GLU A 181 3.23 -0.18 -18.59
C GLU A 181 3.79 -0.56 -17.20
N ALA A 182 3.02 -0.31 -16.16
CA ALA A 182 3.45 -0.47 -14.78
C ALA A 182 3.81 -1.93 -14.44
N ASP A 183 3.09 -2.89 -14.99
CA ASP A 183 3.35 -4.32 -14.84
C ASP A 183 4.69 -4.74 -15.47
N GLU A 184 5.02 -4.16 -16.65
CA GLU A 184 6.34 -4.38 -17.29
C GLU A 184 7.46 -3.80 -16.42
N LEU A 185 7.28 -2.58 -15.88
CA LEU A 185 8.24 -1.94 -15.01
C LEU A 185 8.48 -2.76 -13.76
N TYR A 186 7.41 -3.24 -13.12
CA TYR A 186 7.48 -4.05 -11.92
C TYR A 186 8.21 -5.38 -12.17
N ARG A 187 7.84 -6.13 -13.22
CA ARG A 187 8.52 -7.39 -13.58
C ARG A 187 10.00 -7.20 -13.91
N ASN A 188 10.36 -6.09 -14.53
CA ASN A 188 11.77 -5.78 -14.81
C ASN A 188 12.58 -5.45 -13.54
N PHE A 189 11.93 -4.87 -12.53
CA PHE A 189 12.53 -4.65 -11.22
C PHE A 189 12.59 -5.94 -10.41
N ARG A 190 11.44 -6.59 -10.21
CA ARG A 190 11.28 -7.71 -9.29
C ARG A 190 11.74 -9.06 -9.86
N GLY A 191 11.63 -9.23 -11.18
CA GLY A 191 11.91 -10.48 -11.90
C GLY A 191 10.73 -11.44 -11.98
N GLN A 192 9.59 -11.08 -11.41
CA GLN A 192 8.36 -11.87 -11.35
C GLN A 192 7.13 -10.97 -11.21
N ASP A 193 5.94 -11.56 -11.28
CA ASP A 193 4.70 -10.88 -10.89
C ASP A 193 4.65 -10.66 -9.36
N PRO A 194 3.92 -9.64 -8.89
CA PRO A 194 3.81 -9.38 -7.46
C PRO A 194 3.07 -10.51 -6.74
N SER A 195 3.52 -10.80 -5.51
CA SER A 195 2.87 -11.72 -4.59
C SER A 195 2.27 -10.96 -3.41
N ILE A 196 1.14 -11.45 -2.89
CA ILE A 196 0.49 -10.91 -1.69
C ILE A 196 1.12 -11.43 -0.39
N GLU A 197 1.82 -12.56 -0.43
CA GLU A 197 2.34 -13.24 0.76
C GLU A 197 3.20 -12.32 1.64
N PRO A 198 4.17 -11.52 1.11
CA PRO A 198 4.98 -10.63 1.93
C PRO A 198 4.16 -9.59 2.70
N LEU A 199 3.07 -9.10 2.12
CA LEU A 199 2.15 -8.20 2.81
C LEU A 199 1.41 -8.91 3.96
N LEU A 200 0.88 -10.10 3.70
CA LEU A 200 0.15 -10.87 4.71
C LEU A 200 1.07 -11.26 5.88
N GLU A 201 2.28 -11.72 5.59
CA GLU A 201 3.31 -12.00 6.59
C GLU A 201 3.65 -10.76 7.42
N GLY A 202 3.89 -9.62 6.76
CA GLY A 202 4.19 -8.34 7.41
C GLY A 202 3.09 -7.86 8.35
N ARG A 203 1.83 -8.20 8.05
CA ARG A 203 0.66 -7.91 8.88
C ARG A 203 0.36 -8.98 9.93
N GLY A 204 1.15 -10.05 9.97
CA GLY A 204 0.96 -11.16 10.91
C GLY A 204 -0.25 -12.04 10.57
N PHE A 205 -0.72 -12.04 9.32
CA PHE A 205 -1.73 -12.98 8.86
C PHE A 205 -1.10 -14.31 8.47
N ALA A 206 -1.81 -15.42 8.74
CA ALA A 206 -1.38 -16.72 8.25
C ALA A 206 -1.44 -16.75 6.71
N VAL A 207 -0.37 -17.16 6.10
CA VAL A 207 -0.35 -17.50 4.67
C VAL A 207 -0.61 -19.00 4.60
N ASP A 208 -1.75 -19.40 4.02
CA ASP A 208 -1.99 -20.80 3.72
C ASP A 208 -0.94 -21.23 2.69
N GLU A 209 -0.04 -22.13 3.09
CA GLU A 209 0.78 -22.86 2.13
C GLU A 209 -0.22 -23.64 1.26
N GLY A 210 -0.52 -23.08 0.08
CA GLY A 210 -1.54 -23.61 -0.80
C GLY A 210 -1.33 -25.10 -1.02
N ASP A 211 -2.37 -25.87 -0.77
CA ASP A 211 -2.47 -27.26 -1.16
C ASP A 211 -2.22 -27.33 -2.68
N GLU A 212 -0.99 -27.62 -3.09
CA GLU A 212 -0.66 -28.00 -4.46
C GLU A 212 -1.36 -29.36 -4.73
N THR A 213 -2.65 -29.28 -5.10
CA THR A 213 -3.37 -30.46 -5.64
C THR A 213 -3.72 -30.27 -7.10
#